data_84a0361b7c919f35bcc3b465ce161bca
#
_entry.id   84a0361b7c919f35bcc3b465ce161bca
#
_cell.length_a   1.000
_cell.length_b   1.000
_cell.length_c   1.000
_cell.angle_alpha   90.00
_cell.angle_beta   90.00
_cell.angle_gamma   90.00
#
_symmetry.space_group_name_H-M   'P 1'
#
loop_
_entity.id
_entity.type
_entity.pdbx_description
1 polymer ?
#
loop_
_entity_poly.entity_id
_entity_poly.type
_entity_poly.pdbx_seq_one_letter_code
_entity_poly.pdbx_strand_id
1 'polypeptide(L)'
;MTTLSENSGTWSAGLALSEGIYCYKFIVDDEFIFDPTNPYRGYCDNVENSIVRVKDSSRPNFVSDLTNGQLSITFQPGIGGAGPDGIPAGLEAANWDSASMTWSLDTATLPDGKHTLKLELSDTDGNQAYDHLVPFWVGPQSDFTWEDSLIYMIMTDRFINGNQSNDGQSTGAAAGADWLGGDLEGVTSKILSGYFSELGVNVLWLTPFNTNAQGTGLAADGVHDVSAFHGYWPIEPRQVDPRLGTADQLKEMVDVAHAAGIRVMMDYVVNHVHEDHTYYQNHPEWFNQGCICGTENCDWTEYRLSCQFTPYMPDVNWKVREASEQFIEDALWWLEEFDLDGARIDAVKHVDDLAATNLATRINERFETVGTDYYLKGETAMGWSGDNLADNQFQYDTINRYIGEDSLDGQADFVLYHAVVDNVFTQESRNYHHLDYWTNRSQDQYVPGAVMVPYVGSHDV
;
A
#
# COMPACT_ATOMS: atom_id res chain seq x y z
N MET A 1 -2.78 -32.86 -14.61
CA MET A 1 -1.32 -32.79 -14.37
C MET A 1 -0.60 -32.72 -15.70
N THR A 2 0.30 -31.82 -15.91
CA THR A 2 1.11 -31.70 -17.13
C THR A 2 2.54 -32.05 -16.80
N THR A 3 3.15 -32.92 -17.57
CA THR A 3 4.55 -33.35 -17.39
C THR A 3 5.48 -32.28 -17.97
N LEU A 4 6.49 -31.85 -17.21
CA LEU A 4 7.54 -30.98 -17.70
C LEU A 4 8.54 -31.79 -18.54
N SER A 5 9.12 -31.19 -19.55
CA SER A 5 10.23 -31.70 -20.35
C SER A 5 11.52 -30.95 -19.99
N GLU A 6 12.60 -31.70 -19.82
CA GLU A 6 13.94 -31.13 -19.52
C GLU A 6 14.65 -30.79 -20.83
N ASN A 7 15.24 -29.59 -20.88
CA ASN A 7 16.13 -29.16 -21.94
C ASN A 7 17.26 -28.31 -21.36
N SER A 8 18.48 -28.80 -21.39
CA SER A 8 19.71 -28.09 -20.94
C SER A 8 19.60 -27.60 -19.48
N GLY A 9 19.04 -28.42 -18.59
CA GLY A 9 18.88 -28.11 -17.16
C GLY A 9 17.62 -27.31 -16.83
N THR A 10 16.84 -26.92 -17.83
CA THR A 10 15.57 -26.21 -17.64
C THR A 10 14.38 -27.15 -17.89
N TRP A 11 13.48 -27.19 -16.92
CA TRP A 11 12.23 -27.96 -17.04
C TRP A 11 11.09 -27.05 -17.47
N SER A 12 10.38 -27.38 -18.54
CA SER A 12 9.32 -26.56 -19.10
C SER A 12 8.14 -27.36 -19.63
N ALA A 13 6.97 -26.73 -19.65
CA ALA A 13 5.80 -27.18 -20.38
C ALA A 13 5.01 -26.00 -20.92
N GLY A 14 4.51 -26.10 -22.13
CA GLY A 14 3.57 -25.15 -22.70
C GLY A 14 2.13 -25.55 -22.39
N LEU A 15 1.35 -24.62 -21.87
CA LEU A 15 -0.08 -24.78 -21.64
C LEU A 15 -0.83 -23.73 -22.45
N ALA A 16 -1.81 -24.17 -23.24
CA ALA A 16 -2.74 -23.26 -23.92
C ALA A 16 -3.86 -22.91 -22.94
N LEU A 17 -3.77 -21.74 -22.35
CA LEU A 17 -4.75 -21.20 -21.40
C LEU A 17 -5.43 -19.97 -22.03
N SER A 18 -6.73 -19.83 -21.82
CA SER A 18 -7.45 -18.60 -22.12
C SER A 18 -7.14 -17.52 -21.08
N GLU A 19 -7.53 -16.28 -21.34
CA GLU A 19 -7.45 -15.22 -20.33
C GLU A 19 -8.16 -15.65 -19.04
N GLY A 20 -7.52 -15.39 -17.89
CA GLY A 20 -8.06 -15.75 -16.58
C GLY A 20 -6.99 -15.96 -15.51
N ILE A 21 -7.43 -16.33 -14.33
CA ILE A 21 -6.60 -16.58 -13.15
C ILE A 21 -6.55 -18.08 -12.91
N TYR A 22 -5.33 -18.62 -12.80
CA TYR A 22 -5.09 -20.05 -12.66
C TYR A 22 -4.22 -20.35 -11.45
N CYS A 23 -4.62 -21.38 -10.72
CA CYS A 23 -3.88 -21.92 -9.59
C CYS A 23 -3.00 -23.07 -10.04
N TYR A 24 -1.76 -23.11 -9.55
CA TYR A 24 -0.84 -24.18 -9.88
C TYR A 24 0.16 -24.46 -8.75
N LYS A 25 0.76 -25.63 -8.80
CA LYS A 25 1.94 -26.03 -8.04
C LYS A 25 2.84 -26.87 -8.90
N PHE A 26 4.11 -26.85 -8.62
CA PHE A 26 5.03 -27.87 -9.14
C PHE A 26 4.97 -29.13 -8.28
N ILE A 27 5.26 -30.27 -8.91
CA ILE A 27 5.48 -31.54 -8.22
C ILE A 27 6.92 -31.95 -8.50
N VAL A 28 7.73 -32.00 -7.44
CA VAL A 28 9.12 -32.40 -7.50
C VAL A 28 9.32 -33.53 -6.49
N ASP A 29 9.78 -34.70 -6.94
CA ASP A 29 9.99 -35.88 -6.11
C ASP A 29 8.73 -36.26 -5.28
N ASP A 30 7.56 -36.21 -5.92
CA ASP A 30 6.23 -36.46 -5.33
C ASP A 30 5.76 -35.45 -4.28
N GLU A 31 6.48 -34.33 -4.07
CA GLU A 31 6.09 -33.23 -3.19
C GLU A 31 5.52 -32.06 -3.97
N PHE A 32 4.45 -31.44 -3.44
CA PHE A 32 3.89 -30.21 -3.99
C PHE A 32 4.64 -29.00 -3.46
N ILE A 33 5.23 -28.20 -4.36
CA ILE A 33 5.92 -26.97 -4.03
C ILE A 33 5.30 -25.77 -4.74
N PHE A 34 5.39 -24.60 -4.12
CA PHE A 34 5.08 -23.33 -4.77
C PHE A 34 6.14 -23.00 -5.82
N ASP A 35 5.76 -22.15 -6.77
CA ASP A 35 6.72 -21.57 -7.70
C ASP A 35 7.64 -20.59 -6.93
N PRO A 36 8.93 -20.85 -6.84
CA PRO A 36 9.85 -19.99 -6.09
C PRO A 36 10.12 -18.64 -6.78
N THR A 37 9.71 -18.49 -8.05
CA THR A 37 9.90 -17.26 -8.82
C THR A 37 8.60 -16.45 -8.98
N ASN A 38 7.50 -16.94 -8.40
CA ASN A 38 6.21 -16.27 -8.43
C ASN A 38 5.71 -16.08 -6.98
N PRO A 39 5.87 -14.91 -6.40
CA PRO A 39 5.45 -14.63 -5.03
C PRO A 39 3.93 -14.57 -4.89
N TYR A 40 3.18 -14.30 -5.98
CA TYR A 40 1.73 -14.16 -5.94
C TYR A 40 1.04 -15.51 -5.69
N ARG A 41 0.26 -15.57 -4.61
CA ARG A 41 -0.40 -16.78 -4.14
C ARG A 41 -1.87 -16.55 -3.83
N GLY A 42 -2.61 -17.63 -3.65
CA GLY A 42 -4.01 -17.57 -3.21
C GLY A 42 -4.58 -18.94 -2.93
N TYR A 43 -5.77 -18.95 -2.38
CA TYR A 43 -6.48 -20.16 -2.03
C TYR A 43 -7.40 -20.59 -3.17
N CYS A 44 -7.25 -21.85 -3.61
CA CYS A 44 -8.11 -22.52 -4.54
C CYS A 44 -8.59 -23.82 -3.89
N ASP A 45 -9.89 -24.01 -3.78
CA ASP A 45 -10.50 -25.15 -3.06
C ASP A 45 -9.94 -25.31 -1.63
N ASN A 46 -9.78 -24.20 -0.91
CA ASN A 46 -9.19 -24.10 0.44
C ASN A 46 -7.73 -24.56 0.55
N VAL A 47 -7.02 -24.67 -0.55
CA VAL A 47 -5.59 -24.99 -0.59
C VAL A 47 -4.83 -23.81 -1.16
N GLU A 48 -3.78 -23.36 -0.46
CA GLU A 48 -2.89 -22.33 -0.96
C GLU A 48 -2.10 -22.80 -2.18
N ASN A 49 -2.02 -21.97 -3.22
CA ASN A 49 -1.35 -22.25 -4.49
C ASN A 49 -0.61 -21.01 -4.99
N SER A 50 0.39 -21.20 -5.85
CA SER A 50 0.86 -20.13 -6.73
C SER A 50 -0.24 -19.77 -7.72
N ILE A 51 -0.37 -18.48 -8.04
CA ILE A 51 -1.38 -17.96 -8.97
C ILE A 51 -0.70 -17.30 -10.15
N VAL A 52 -1.20 -17.60 -11.36
CA VAL A 52 -0.82 -16.86 -12.57
C VAL A 52 -2.05 -16.23 -13.20
N ARG A 53 -1.89 -14.95 -13.57
CA ARG A 53 -2.86 -14.19 -14.37
C ARG A 53 -2.46 -14.27 -15.83
N VAL A 54 -3.24 -14.97 -16.62
CA VAL A 54 -3.03 -15.11 -18.05
C VAL A 54 -3.77 -13.99 -18.77
N LYS A 55 -3.03 -13.16 -19.51
CA LYS A 55 -3.58 -12.10 -20.35
C LYS A 55 -3.99 -12.67 -21.72
N ASP A 56 -4.95 -12.03 -22.39
CA ASP A 56 -5.28 -12.32 -23.77
C ASP A 56 -4.11 -11.93 -24.68
N SER A 57 -3.46 -12.92 -25.25
CA SER A 57 -2.30 -12.72 -26.12
C SER A 57 -2.62 -12.08 -27.48
N SER A 58 -3.89 -11.93 -27.84
CA SER A 58 -4.31 -11.18 -29.04
C SER A 58 -4.32 -9.68 -28.81
N ARG A 59 -4.37 -9.24 -27.56
CA ARG A 59 -4.32 -7.82 -27.20
C ARG A 59 -2.89 -7.30 -27.17
N PRO A 60 -2.64 -6.10 -27.70
CA PRO A 60 -1.35 -5.45 -27.55
C PRO A 60 -1.04 -5.08 -26.09
N ASN A 61 0.22 -4.81 -25.80
CA ASN A 61 0.67 -4.25 -24.54
C ASN A 61 1.78 -3.21 -24.74
N PHE A 62 2.18 -2.54 -23.65
CA PHE A 62 3.29 -1.61 -23.64
C PHE A 62 4.41 -2.16 -22.75
N VAL A 63 5.64 -1.79 -23.09
CA VAL A 63 6.83 -1.95 -22.25
C VAL A 63 7.50 -0.59 -22.13
N SER A 64 7.88 -0.20 -20.93
CA SER A 64 8.53 1.06 -20.63
C SER A 64 9.94 0.85 -20.06
N ASP A 65 10.81 1.80 -20.33
CA ASP A 65 12.15 1.90 -19.74
C ASP A 65 12.52 3.37 -19.59
N LEU A 66 13.12 3.72 -18.45
CA LEU A 66 13.66 5.05 -18.20
C LEU A 66 15.12 4.92 -17.82
N THR A 67 16.00 5.24 -18.76
CA THR A 67 17.44 5.16 -18.54
C THR A 67 18.10 6.49 -18.87
N ASN A 68 18.85 7.05 -17.94
CA ASN A 68 19.60 8.32 -18.10
C ASN A 68 18.73 9.49 -18.61
N GLY A 69 17.51 9.60 -18.10
CA GLY A 69 16.57 10.65 -18.51
C GLY A 69 15.91 10.44 -19.88
N GLN A 70 16.13 9.29 -20.51
CA GLN A 70 15.44 8.90 -21.74
C GLN A 70 14.34 7.89 -21.43
N LEU A 71 13.09 8.31 -21.57
CA LEU A 71 11.93 7.43 -21.48
C LEU A 71 11.68 6.79 -22.84
N SER A 72 11.63 5.46 -22.86
CA SER A 72 11.32 4.63 -24.02
C SER A 72 10.03 3.85 -23.77
N ILE A 73 9.04 4.01 -24.65
CA ILE A 73 7.76 3.29 -24.60
C ILE A 73 7.63 2.46 -25.86
N THR A 74 7.64 1.15 -25.73
CA THR A 74 7.52 0.22 -26.87
C THR A 74 6.12 -0.39 -26.90
N PHE A 75 5.44 -0.22 -28.03
CA PHE A 75 4.19 -0.92 -28.31
C PHE A 75 4.50 -2.33 -28.81
N GLN A 76 3.95 -3.32 -28.10
CA GLN A 76 4.07 -4.73 -28.48
C GLN A 76 2.74 -5.24 -29.04
N PRO A 77 2.65 -5.49 -30.35
CA PRO A 77 1.43 -6.04 -30.94
C PRO A 77 1.03 -7.38 -30.30
N GLY A 78 -0.25 -7.64 -30.22
CA GLY A 78 -0.76 -8.98 -29.91
C GLY A 78 -0.37 -9.99 -30.99
N ILE A 79 -0.62 -11.29 -30.72
CA ILE A 79 -0.32 -12.35 -31.69
C ILE A 79 -1.11 -12.14 -32.99
N GLY A 80 -0.38 -11.92 -34.11
CA GLY A 80 -0.96 -11.62 -35.40
C GLY A 80 -1.55 -10.21 -35.54
N GLY A 81 -1.31 -9.34 -34.55
CA GLY A 81 -1.83 -7.99 -34.52
C GLY A 81 -0.99 -6.99 -35.31
N ALA A 82 -1.52 -5.79 -35.43
CA ALA A 82 -0.94 -4.67 -36.19
C ALA A 82 -0.20 -3.68 -35.27
N GLY A 83 0.41 -2.66 -35.89
CA GLY A 83 1.04 -1.55 -35.16
C GLY A 83 0.03 -0.61 -34.51
N PRO A 84 0.50 0.36 -33.72
CA PRO A 84 -0.35 1.27 -32.95
C PRO A 84 -1.19 2.18 -33.86
N ASP A 85 -2.44 2.47 -33.47
CA ASP A 85 -3.33 3.42 -34.13
C ASP A 85 -3.24 4.80 -33.45
N GLY A 86 -2.14 5.51 -33.71
CA GLY A 86 -1.94 6.86 -33.19
C GLY A 86 -0.78 7.00 -32.19
N ILE A 87 -0.89 7.99 -31.32
CA ILE A 87 0.10 8.35 -30.30
C ILE A 87 -0.61 8.33 -28.93
N PRO A 88 -0.10 7.61 -27.94
CA PRO A 88 -0.64 7.68 -26.59
C PRO A 88 -0.57 9.10 -26.01
N ALA A 89 -1.54 9.45 -25.16
CA ALA A 89 -1.55 10.72 -24.46
C ALA A 89 -0.25 10.92 -23.66
N GLY A 90 0.30 12.12 -23.70
CA GLY A 90 1.56 12.48 -23.05
C GLY A 90 2.82 12.16 -23.85
N LEU A 91 2.69 11.49 -25.01
CA LEU A 91 3.83 11.18 -25.90
C LEU A 91 3.82 11.99 -27.20
N GLU A 92 3.06 13.09 -27.28
CA GLU A 92 2.93 13.92 -28.49
C GLU A 92 4.27 14.55 -28.91
N ALA A 93 5.17 14.80 -27.96
CA ALA A 93 6.51 15.34 -28.21
C ALA A 93 7.59 14.28 -28.38
N ALA A 94 7.26 12.99 -28.22
CA ALA A 94 8.21 11.90 -28.33
C ALA A 94 8.59 11.60 -29.79
N ASN A 95 9.81 11.13 -29.98
CA ASN A 95 10.29 10.67 -31.30
C ASN A 95 9.79 9.23 -31.52
N TRP A 96 9.12 9.01 -32.65
CA TRP A 96 8.62 7.69 -33.02
C TRP A 96 9.57 6.96 -33.96
N ASP A 97 9.97 5.74 -33.60
CA ASP A 97 10.64 4.78 -34.48
C ASP A 97 9.67 3.64 -34.87
N SER A 98 9.27 3.63 -36.12
CA SER A 98 8.35 2.65 -36.66
C SER A 98 8.95 1.25 -36.81
N ALA A 99 10.25 1.09 -36.81
CA ALA A 99 10.91 -0.21 -36.96
C ALA A 99 10.91 -0.98 -35.65
N SER A 100 11.09 -0.29 -34.52
CA SER A 100 11.02 -0.86 -33.17
C SER A 100 9.65 -0.67 -32.49
N MET A 101 8.74 0.10 -33.10
CA MET A 101 7.47 0.52 -32.53
C MET A 101 7.66 1.22 -31.16
N THR A 102 8.63 2.14 -31.08
CA THR A 102 9.03 2.78 -29.83
C THR A 102 8.90 4.29 -29.93
N TRP A 103 8.29 4.91 -28.92
CA TRP A 103 8.37 6.35 -28.65
C TRP A 103 9.51 6.61 -27.67
N SER A 104 10.33 7.61 -27.96
CA SER A 104 11.43 8.05 -27.12
C SER A 104 11.26 9.51 -26.73
N LEU A 105 11.26 9.80 -25.41
CA LEU A 105 11.08 11.14 -24.85
C LEU A 105 12.26 11.48 -23.94
N ASP A 106 12.87 12.64 -24.17
CA ASP A 106 13.84 13.22 -23.24
C ASP A 106 13.07 13.87 -22.08
N THR A 107 13.13 13.27 -20.89
CA THR A 107 12.41 13.76 -19.71
C THR A 107 12.91 15.11 -19.22
N ALA A 108 14.15 15.52 -19.55
CA ALA A 108 14.66 16.87 -19.25
C ALA A 108 13.89 17.98 -19.96
N THR A 109 13.04 17.66 -20.94
CA THR A 109 12.14 18.62 -21.60
C THR A 109 10.83 18.86 -20.86
N LEU A 110 10.55 18.04 -19.83
CA LEU A 110 9.37 18.16 -18.97
C LEU A 110 9.64 19.07 -17.78
N PRO A 111 8.60 19.67 -17.17
CA PRO A 111 8.74 20.38 -15.89
C PRO A 111 9.25 19.47 -14.78
N ASP A 112 9.89 20.06 -13.78
CA ASP A 112 10.23 19.36 -12.53
C ASP A 112 8.95 18.88 -11.83
N GLY A 113 9.00 17.71 -11.19
CA GLY A 113 7.90 17.12 -10.42
C GLY A 113 7.58 15.69 -10.86
N LYS A 114 6.48 15.14 -10.33
CA LYS A 114 5.97 13.83 -10.72
C LYS A 114 5.22 13.89 -12.05
N HIS A 115 5.42 12.88 -12.86
CA HIS A 115 4.69 12.63 -14.11
C HIS A 115 4.20 11.20 -14.10
N THR A 116 2.92 11.01 -14.36
CA THR A 116 2.32 9.68 -14.50
C THR A 116 1.60 9.58 -15.84
N LEU A 117 2.18 8.81 -16.78
CA LEU A 117 1.56 8.56 -18.06
C LEU A 117 0.66 7.32 -17.94
N LYS A 118 -0.60 7.47 -18.30
CA LYS A 118 -1.52 6.33 -18.50
C LYS A 118 -1.62 6.07 -20.00
N LEU A 119 -0.98 5.00 -20.43
CA LEU A 119 -0.92 4.64 -21.84
C LEU A 119 -2.11 3.76 -22.20
N GLU A 120 -2.97 4.29 -23.05
CA GLU A 120 -4.14 3.59 -23.59
C GLU A 120 -4.13 3.80 -25.12
N LEU A 121 -4.16 2.72 -25.89
CA LEU A 121 -4.18 2.79 -27.35
C LEU A 121 -4.73 1.47 -27.92
N SER A 122 -5.30 1.54 -29.12
CA SER A 122 -5.62 0.35 -29.94
C SER A 122 -4.55 0.13 -31.00
N ASP A 123 -4.46 -1.09 -31.52
CA ASP A 123 -3.78 -1.33 -32.79
C ASP A 123 -4.66 -0.91 -33.99
N THR A 124 -4.08 -0.89 -35.19
CA THR A 124 -4.81 -0.51 -36.41
C THR A 124 -5.90 -1.50 -36.83
N ASP A 125 -5.96 -2.67 -36.20
CA ASP A 125 -7.03 -3.67 -36.36
C ASP A 125 -8.18 -3.46 -35.34
N GLY A 126 -8.01 -2.49 -34.39
CA GLY A 126 -9.00 -2.12 -33.40
C GLY A 126 -8.92 -2.92 -32.08
N ASN A 127 -7.85 -3.71 -31.88
CA ASN A 127 -7.66 -4.42 -30.61
C ASN A 127 -7.10 -3.44 -29.57
N GLN A 128 -7.82 -3.28 -28.47
CA GLN A 128 -7.42 -2.41 -27.36
C GLN A 128 -6.23 -3.01 -26.61
N ALA A 129 -5.13 -2.27 -26.47
CA ALA A 129 -4.00 -2.66 -25.64
C ALA A 129 -4.41 -2.77 -24.16
N TYR A 130 -3.68 -3.56 -23.39
CA TYR A 130 -3.72 -3.42 -21.94
C TYR A 130 -3.17 -2.05 -21.57
N ASP A 131 -3.85 -1.35 -20.68
CA ASP A 131 -3.37 -0.07 -20.17
C ASP A 131 -2.07 -0.26 -19.37
N HIS A 132 -1.22 0.76 -19.40
CA HIS A 132 0.10 0.73 -18.78
C HIS A 132 0.40 2.06 -18.10
N LEU A 133 0.75 2.02 -16.82
CA LEU A 133 1.13 3.20 -16.07
C LEU A 133 2.65 3.37 -16.08
N VAL A 134 3.08 4.62 -16.19
CA VAL A 134 4.50 4.99 -16.21
C VAL A 134 4.69 6.19 -15.28
N PRO A 135 4.78 5.99 -13.97
CA PRO A 135 5.08 7.06 -13.03
C PRO A 135 6.58 7.29 -12.94
N PHE A 136 7.00 8.55 -12.99
CA PHE A 136 8.41 8.94 -12.82
C PHE A 136 8.52 10.38 -12.31
N TRP A 137 9.68 10.71 -11.75
CA TRP A 137 10.00 12.05 -11.30
C TRP A 137 11.02 12.71 -12.21
N VAL A 138 10.90 14.04 -12.37
CA VAL A 138 11.81 14.88 -13.14
C VAL A 138 12.42 15.94 -12.24
N GLY A 139 13.68 16.32 -12.50
CA GLY A 139 14.40 17.32 -11.75
C GLY A 139 14.97 16.79 -10.41
N PRO A 140 15.12 17.65 -9.38
CA PRO A 140 15.80 17.28 -8.13
C PRO A 140 15.19 16.10 -7.37
N GLN A 141 13.92 15.77 -7.64
CA GLN A 141 13.22 14.67 -6.98
C GLN A 141 13.45 13.31 -7.66
N SER A 142 14.11 13.26 -8.82
CA SER A 142 14.43 12.01 -9.51
C SER A 142 15.46 11.15 -8.78
N ASP A 143 16.28 11.75 -7.92
CA ASP A 143 17.33 11.05 -7.15
C ASP A 143 16.87 10.68 -5.73
N PHE A 144 15.62 10.92 -5.38
CA PHE A 144 15.08 10.57 -4.06
C PHE A 144 15.05 9.06 -3.86
N THR A 145 15.42 8.62 -2.66
CA THR A 145 15.20 7.27 -2.16
C THR A 145 14.39 7.30 -0.87
N TRP A 146 13.69 6.22 -0.55
CA TRP A 146 12.86 6.18 0.65
C TRP A 146 13.67 6.21 1.95
N GLU A 147 14.95 5.87 1.92
CA GLU A 147 15.88 6.04 3.05
C GLU A 147 16.13 7.53 3.39
N ASP A 148 15.93 8.41 2.43
CA ASP A 148 16.05 9.88 2.63
C ASP A 148 14.74 10.52 3.10
N SER A 149 13.70 9.72 3.37
CA SER A 149 12.38 10.23 3.73
C SER A 149 12.33 10.79 5.15
N LEU A 150 11.72 11.97 5.31
CA LEU A 150 11.19 12.47 6.56
C LEU A 150 9.67 12.50 6.47
N ILE A 151 9.05 11.51 7.09
CA ILE A 151 7.59 11.31 7.04
C ILE A 151 6.91 12.13 8.13
N TYR A 152 5.93 12.94 7.74
CA TYR A 152 5.02 13.62 8.67
C TYR A 152 3.65 12.95 8.64
N MET A 153 3.26 12.33 9.76
CA MET A 153 1.94 11.72 9.93
C MET A 153 0.90 12.80 10.22
N ILE A 154 -0.20 12.77 9.49
CA ILE A 154 -1.34 13.67 9.64
C ILE A 154 -2.60 12.88 9.98
N MET A 155 -3.12 13.06 11.18
CA MET A 155 -4.51 12.70 11.47
C MET A 155 -5.40 13.83 10.93
N THR A 156 -6.00 13.61 9.78
CA THR A 156 -6.62 14.65 8.94
C THR A 156 -7.65 15.46 9.72
N ASP A 157 -8.60 14.80 10.41
CA ASP A 157 -9.63 15.48 11.19
C ASP A 157 -9.07 16.33 12.35
N ARG A 158 -7.86 16.04 12.82
CA ARG A 158 -7.20 16.71 13.96
C ARG A 158 -6.20 17.78 13.54
N PHE A 159 -5.94 17.96 12.25
CA PHE A 159 -4.87 18.82 11.79
C PHE A 159 -5.32 20.27 11.62
N ILE A 160 -6.03 20.57 10.57
CA ILE A 160 -6.55 21.92 10.29
C ILE A 160 -7.90 21.84 9.58
N ASN A 161 -8.87 22.57 10.10
CA ASN A 161 -10.16 22.81 9.45
C ASN A 161 -9.98 23.93 8.41
N GLY A 162 -9.89 23.58 7.14
CA GLY A 162 -9.79 24.51 6.01
C GLY A 162 -11.16 24.93 5.48
N ASN A 163 -12.18 24.10 5.69
CA ASN A 163 -13.52 24.30 5.15
C ASN A 163 -14.62 23.90 6.15
N GLN A 164 -15.14 24.84 6.90
CA GLN A 164 -16.18 24.58 7.89
C GLN A 164 -17.51 24.09 7.28
N SER A 165 -17.69 24.13 5.96
CA SER A 165 -18.93 23.70 5.33
C SER A 165 -19.05 22.18 5.17
N ASN A 166 -17.91 21.44 5.27
CA ASN A 166 -17.87 19.98 5.24
C ASN A 166 -17.80 19.33 6.62
N ASP A 167 -17.73 20.14 7.69
CA ASP A 167 -17.69 19.64 9.07
C ASP A 167 -18.81 18.63 9.30
N GLY A 168 -18.45 17.48 9.90
CA GLY A 168 -19.42 16.49 10.36
C GLY A 168 -20.31 17.06 11.47
N GLN A 169 -21.55 16.59 11.53
CA GLN A 169 -22.37 16.86 12.71
C GLN A 169 -21.85 16.06 13.90
N SER A 170 -21.94 16.63 15.11
CA SER A 170 -21.62 15.90 16.32
C SER A 170 -22.41 14.59 16.37
N THR A 171 -21.70 13.50 16.62
CA THR A 171 -22.30 12.15 16.77
C THR A 171 -22.82 11.89 18.18
N GLY A 172 -22.44 12.74 19.13
CA GLY A 172 -22.69 12.54 20.56
C GLY A 172 -21.58 11.75 21.26
N ALA A 173 -20.48 11.47 20.58
CA ALA A 173 -19.29 10.87 21.16
C ALA A 173 -18.68 11.77 22.27
N ALA A 174 -17.79 11.22 23.07
CA ALA A 174 -17.07 11.97 24.10
C ALA A 174 -16.32 13.17 23.48
N ALA A 175 -16.27 14.30 24.18
CA ALA A 175 -15.52 15.46 23.73
C ALA A 175 -14.04 15.08 23.49
N GLY A 176 -13.51 15.40 22.33
CA GLY A 176 -12.17 14.99 21.88
C GLY A 176 -12.13 13.64 21.17
N ALA A 177 -13.22 12.84 21.23
CA ALA A 177 -13.39 11.60 20.49
C ALA A 177 -14.48 11.70 19.40
N ASP A 178 -14.95 12.92 19.12
CA ASP A 178 -15.86 13.24 18.02
C ASP A 178 -15.11 14.01 16.91
N TRP A 179 -15.74 14.21 15.78
CA TRP A 179 -15.19 14.99 14.66
C TRP A 179 -14.85 16.41 15.08
N LEU A 180 -13.68 16.92 14.67
CA LEU A 180 -13.21 18.29 14.92
C LEU A 180 -13.06 19.11 13.63
N GLY A 181 -13.31 18.51 12.46
CA GLY A 181 -13.44 19.19 11.20
C GLY A 181 -12.13 19.48 10.46
N GLY A 182 -11.00 18.89 10.84
CA GLY A 182 -9.80 18.93 10.00
C GLY A 182 -10.03 18.24 8.67
N ASP A 183 -9.47 18.79 7.57
CA ASP A 183 -9.83 18.41 6.22
C ASP A 183 -8.67 18.53 5.20
N LEU A 184 -8.91 18.09 3.97
CA LEU A 184 -7.93 18.13 2.87
C LEU A 184 -7.57 19.57 2.46
N GLU A 185 -8.51 20.53 2.53
CA GLU A 185 -8.22 21.95 2.24
C GLU A 185 -7.24 22.53 3.29
N GLY A 186 -7.41 22.13 4.54
CA GLY A 186 -6.49 22.49 5.62
C GLY A 186 -5.08 21.95 5.37
N VAL A 187 -4.95 20.68 4.96
CA VAL A 187 -3.66 20.10 4.59
C VAL A 187 -3.06 20.85 3.39
N THR A 188 -3.82 21.05 2.32
CA THR A 188 -3.41 21.78 1.11
C THR A 188 -2.88 23.17 1.46
N SER A 189 -3.58 23.90 2.34
CA SER A 189 -3.17 25.22 2.78
C SER A 189 -1.82 25.23 3.48
N LYS A 190 -1.48 24.16 4.22
CA LYS A 190 -0.19 24.02 4.90
C LYS A 190 0.93 23.66 3.94
N ILE A 191 0.67 22.84 2.93
CA ILE A 191 1.65 22.58 1.87
C ILE A 191 1.98 23.89 1.15
N LEU A 192 0.97 24.62 0.70
CA LEU A 192 1.12 25.92 0.02
C LEU A 192 1.82 26.99 0.85
N SER A 193 1.68 26.95 2.18
CA SER A 193 2.36 27.87 3.08
C SER A 193 3.87 27.61 3.24
N GLY A 194 4.38 26.47 2.73
CA GLY A 194 5.76 26.03 2.92
C GLY A 194 6.04 25.38 4.27
N TYR A 195 5.03 25.16 5.11
CA TYR A 195 5.18 24.61 6.46
C TYR A 195 5.99 23.30 6.49
N PHE A 196 5.67 22.36 5.62
CA PHE A 196 6.36 21.08 5.57
C PHE A 196 7.78 21.20 5.00
N SER A 197 7.96 22.00 3.96
CA SER A 197 9.28 22.25 3.36
C SER A 197 10.23 22.96 4.34
N GLU A 198 9.74 23.88 5.16
CA GLU A 198 10.53 24.53 6.23
C GLU A 198 10.97 23.55 7.32
N LEU A 199 10.19 22.49 7.57
CA LEU A 199 10.54 21.41 8.49
C LEU A 199 11.47 20.36 7.85
N GLY A 200 11.70 20.42 6.53
CA GLY A 200 12.43 19.40 5.79
C GLY A 200 11.63 18.14 5.51
N VAL A 201 10.31 18.18 5.72
CA VAL A 201 9.40 17.07 5.43
C VAL A 201 9.27 16.91 3.92
N ASN A 202 9.46 15.69 3.44
CA ASN A 202 9.37 15.32 2.03
C ASN A 202 8.39 14.16 1.75
N VAL A 203 7.74 13.65 2.81
CA VAL A 203 6.66 12.66 2.71
C VAL A 203 5.54 12.99 3.68
N LEU A 204 4.30 12.99 3.22
CA LEU A 204 3.10 13.08 4.05
C LEU A 204 2.43 11.70 4.12
N TRP A 205 2.10 11.25 5.32
CA TRP A 205 1.25 10.09 5.56
C TRP A 205 -0.03 10.57 6.24
N LEU A 206 -1.17 10.38 5.58
CA LEU A 206 -2.48 10.79 6.09
C LEU A 206 -3.29 9.58 6.55
N THR A 207 -4.11 9.75 7.60
CA THR A 207 -5.12 8.77 7.99
C THR A 207 -6.06 8.41 6.83
N PRO A 208 -6.74 7.24 6.86
CA PRO A 208 -7.52 6.77 5.71
C PRO A 208 -8.52 7.79 5.17
N PHE A 209 -8.62 7.88 3.86
CA PHE A 209 -9.52 8.82 3.17
C PHE A 209 -10.91 8.26 2.93
N ASN A 210 -11.09 6.96 3.09
CA ASN A 210 -12.35 6.27 2.82
C ASN A 210 -13.50 6.88 3.60
N THR A 211 -14.69 6.86 3.01
CA THR A 211 -15.94 7.19 3.73
C THR A 211 -16.09 6.24 4.94
N ASN A 212 -16.21 6.83 6.10
CA ASN A 212 -16.27 6.15 7.39
C ASN A 212 -17.67 6.15 7.99
N ALA A 213 -17.89 5.28 8.98
CA ALA A 213 -19.15 5.11 9.69
C ALA A 213 -19.69 6.45 10.21
N GLN A 214 -21.01 6.56 10.22
CA GLN A 214 -21.72 7.80 10.62
C GLN A 214 -22.02 7.87 12.12
N GLY A 215 -21.99 6.73 12.79
CA GLY A 215 -22.34 6.61 14.21
C GLY A 215 -21.13 6.66 15.13
N THR A 216 -21.35 6.13 16.33
CA THR A 216 -20.31 5.91 17.34
C THR A 216 -20.13 4.44 17.60
N GLY A 217 -18.91 4.06 18.02
CA GLY A 217 -18.60 2.76 18.56
C GLY A 217 -18.03 2.89 19.98
N LEU A 218 -18.08 1.80 20.74
CA LEU A 218 -17.49 1.78 22.07
C LEU A 218 -15.96 1.68 21.94
N ALA A 219 -15.25 2.61 22.57
CA ALA A 219 -13.80 2.61 22.60
C ALA A 219 -13.23 1.38 23.34
N ALA A 220 -11.92 1.14 23.16
CA ALA A 220 -11.23 0.00 23.80
C ALA A 220 -11.27 0.03 25.35
N ASP A 221 -11.54 1.19 25.95
CA ASP A 221 -11.73 1.31 27.39
C ASP A 221 -13.08 0.77 27.89
N GLY A 222 -13.98 0.41 26.96
CA GLY A 222 -15.30 -0.14 27.25
C GLY A 222 -16.27 0.83 27.93
N VAL A 223 -15.97 2.15 27.91
CA VAL A 223 -16.74 3.18 28.64
C VAL A 223 -17.14 4.34 27.74
N HIS A 224 -16.24 4.83 26.88
CA HIS A 224 -16.46 6.00 26.06
C HIS A 224 -16.89 5.62 24.65
N ASP A 225 -17.86 6.37 24.13
CA ASP A 225 -18.19 6.32 22.71
C ASP A 225 -17.21 7.20 21.91
N VAL A 226 -16.77 6.70 20.77
CA VAL A 226 -15.89 7.36 19.82
C VAL A 226 -16.54 7.38 18.44
N SER A 227 -16.37 8.45 17.69
CA SER A 227 -16.78 8.53 16.28
C SER A 227 -15.66 8.04 15.36
N ALA A 228 -15.95 7.86 14.08
CA ALA A 228 -15.00 7.37 13.08
C ALA A 228 -14.01 8.44 12.58
N PHE A 229 -13.76 9.52 13.33
CA PHE A 229 -12.88 10.64 12.94
C PHE A 229 -11.47 10.22 12.54
N HIS A 230 -11.02 9.09 13.06
CA HIS A 230 -9.68 8.54 12.82
C HIS A 230 -9.52 7.88 11.44
N GLY A 231 -10.61 7.54 10.74
CA GLY A 231 -10.57 6.94 9.40
C GLY A 231 -10.54 5.40 9.36
N TYR A 232 -10.45 4.71 10.49
CA TYR A 232 -10.26 3.25 10.54
C TYR A 232 -11.56 2.43 10.59
N TRP A 233 -12.71 3.03 10.30
CA TRP A 233 -13.99 2.33 10.16
C TRP A 233 -14.60 2.54 8.77
N PRO A 234 -13.93 2.09 7.70
CA PRO A 234 -14.40 2.31 6.34
C PRO A 234 -15.74 1.62 6.10
N ILE A 235 -16.64 2.33 5.38
CA ILE A 235 -17.94 1.80 4.92
C ILE A 235 -18.04 1.76 3.39
N GLU A 236 -17.18 2.52 2.69
CA GLU A 236 -17.11 2.55 1.23
C GLU A 236 -15.66 2.31 0.76
N PRO A 237 -15.44 1.39 -0.21
CA PRO A 237 -14.10 1.00 -0.61
C PRO A 237 -13.36 2.08 -1.41
N ARG A 238 -14.08 2.85 -2.28
CA ARG A 238 -13.51 3.78 -3.27
C ARG A 238 -14.17 5.14 -3.26
N GLN A 239 -14.50 5.65 -2.09
CA GLN A 239 -15.13 6.96 -1.95
C GLN A 239 -14.44 7.77 -0.85
N VAL A 240 -14.03 9.00 -1.19
CA VAL A 240 -13.49 9.95 -0.21
C VAL A 240 -14.57 10.34 0.78
N ASP A 241 -14.23 10.40 2.08
CA ASP A 241 -15.17 10.83 3.11
C ASP A 241 -15.53 12.32 2.90
N PRO A 242 -16.82 12.63 2.73
CA PRO A 242 -17.25 14.01 2.47
C PRO A 242 -16.94 14.99 3.61
N ARG A 243 -16.65 14.47 4.82
CA ARG A 243 -16.21 15.29 5.97
C ARG A 243 -14.74 15.68 5.87
N LEU A 244 -13.94 14.94 5.10
CA LEU A 244 -12.56 15.27 4.80
C LEU A 244 -12.43 16.11 3.52
N GLY A 245 -13.38 15.95 2.59
CA GLY A 245 -13.38 16.67 1.31
C GLY A 245 -13.94 15.86 0.16
N THR A 246 -13.67 16.31 -1.05
CA THR A 246 -14.06 15.64 -2.30
C THR A 246 -12.87 14.92 -2.95
N ALA A 247 -13.15 14.05 -3.92
CA ALA A 247 -12.11 13.44 -4.75
C ALA A 247 -11.23 14.48 -5.46
N ASP A 248 -11.83 15.56 -5.98
CA ASP A 248 -11.09 16.64 -6.65
C ASP A 248 -10.15 17.37 -5.66
N GLN A 249 -10.59 17.58 -4.41
CA GLN A 249 -9.75 18.19 -3.37
C GLN A 249 -8.60 17.27 -2.94
N LEU A 250 -8.81 15.96 -2.92
CA LEU A 250 -7.72 15.01 -2.68
C LEU A 250 -6.69 15.03 -3.82
N LYS A 251 -7.15 15.06 -5.08
CA LYS A 251 -6.25 15.22 -6.25
C LYS A 251 -5.47 16.53 -6.16
N GLU A 252 -6.15 17.64 -5.89
CA GLU A 252 -5.50 18.94 -5.73
C GLU A 252 -4.44 18.92 -4.62
N MET A 253 -4.73 18.30 -3.48
CA MET A 253 -3.78 18.18 -2.37
C MET A 253 -2.53 17.41 -2.78
N VAL A 254 -2.69 16.30 -3.52
CA VAL A 254 -1.59 15.47 -4.03
C VAL A 254 -0.78 16.25 -5.08
N ASP A 255 -1.43 16.90 -6.05
CA ASP A 255 -0.77 17.73 -7.07
C ASP A 255 0.08 18.84 -6.46
N VAL A 256 -0.47 19.53 -5.43
CA VAL A 256 0.24 20.59 -4.70
C VAL A 256 1.42 20.03 -3.91
N ALA A 257 1.29 18.82 -3.33
CA ALA A 257 2.39 18.15 -2.65
C ALA A 257 3.52 17.79 -3.63
N HIS A 258 3.18 17.18 -4.77
CA HIS A 258 4.14 16.83 -5.82
C HIS A 258 4.86 18.07 -6.39
N ALA A 259 4.14 19.16 -6.60
CA ALA A 259 4.75 20.43 -7.03
C ALA A 259 5.71 21.03 -5.99
N ALA A 260 5.52 20.70 -4.70
CA ALA A 260 6.43 21.05 -3.62
C ALA A 260 7.56 20.03 -3.39
N GLY A 261 7.64 18.97 -4.20
CA GLY A 261 8.60 17.87 -4.05
C GLY A 261 8.29 16.94 -2.87
N ILE A 262 7.04 16.89 -2.45
CA ILE A 262 6.57 16.08 -1.31
C ILE A 262 5.77 14.90 -1.84
N ARG A 263 6.09 13.69 -1.38
CA ARG A 263 5.36 12.45 -1.68
C ARG A 263 4.18 12.28 -0.74
N VAL A 264 3.16 11.56 -1.19
CA VAL A 264 1.95 11.33 -0.40
C VAL A 264 1.66 9.83 -0.28
N MET A 265 1.54 9.38 0.96
CA MET A 265 1.15 8.01 1.33
C MET A 265 -0.25 8.00 1.92
N MET A 266 -1.08 7.06 1.48
CA MET A 266 -2.34 6.78 2.17
C MET A 266 -2.13 5.79 3.32
N ASP A 267 -3.01 5.84 4.30
CA ASP A 267 -3.21 4.75 5.25
C ASP A 267 -4.27 3.80 4.69
N TYR A 268 -3.92 2.54 4.50
CA TYR A 268 -4.82 1.55 3.90
C TYR A 268 -5.18 0.46 4.90
N VAL A 269 -6.48 0.39 5.24
CA VAL A 269 -7.03 -0.59 6.18
C VAL A 269 -7.28 -1.90 5.47
N VAL A 270 -6.52 -2.94 5.83
CA VAL A 270 -6.58 -4.26 5.18
C VAL A 270 -7.15 -5.36 6.06
N ASN A 271 -7.12 -5.15 7.39
CA ASN A 271 -7.51 -6.17 8.36
C ASN A 271 -9.03 -6.28 8.51
N HIS A 272 -9.75 -5.18 8.48
CA HIS A 272 -11.17 -5.12 8.82
C HIS A 272 -11.90 -4.02 8.05
N VAL A 273 -13.21 -4.05 8.17
CA VAL A 273 -14.11 -2.97 7.75
C VAL A 273 -15.10 -2.69 8.87
N HIS A 274 -15.90 -1.64 8.75
CA HIS A 274 -17.07 -1.44 9.64
C HIS A 274 -18.22 -2.37 9.21
N GLU A 275 -19.10 -2.72 10.14
CA GLU A 275 -20.27 -3.58 9.86
C GLU A 275 -21.22 -3.01 8.81
N ASP A 276 -21.23 -1.70 8.61
CA ASP A 276 -22.00 -1.03 7.55
C ASP A 276 -21.28 -1.01 6.18
N HIS A 277 -20.11 -1.59 6.07
CA HIS A 277 -19.36 -1.60 4.82
C HIS A 277 -20.10 -2.34 3.71
N THR A 278 -20.10 -1.78 2.50
CA THR A 278 -20.81 -2.32 1.33
C THR A 278 -20.41 -3.76 1.03
N TYR A 279 -19.14 -4.14 1.23
CA TYR A 279 -18.70 -5.52 1.03
C TYR A 279 -19.23 -6.46 2.12
N TYR A 280 -19.23 -6.06 3.38
CA TYR A 280 -19.76 -6.90 4.45
C TYR A 280 -21.27 -7.12 4.30
N GLN A 281 -22.00 -6.08 3.87
CA GLN A 281 -23.43 -6.16 3.63
C GLN A 281 -23.78 -7.07 2.44
N ASN A 282 -22.94 -7.11 1.40
CA ASN A 282 -23.23 -7.86 0.17
C ASN A 282 -22.53 -9.23 0.13
N HIS A 283 -21.41 -9.40 0.81
CA HIS A 283 -20.53 -10.56 0.81
C HIS A 283 -20.05 -10.91 2.22
N PRO A 284 -20.96 -11.22 3.16
CA PRO A 284 -20.57 -11.56 4.53
C PRO A 284 -19.64 -12.81 4.61
N GLU A 285 -19.65 -13.66 3.58
CA GLU A 285 -18.76 -14.82 3.42
C GLU A 285 -17.29 -14.43 3.18
N TRP A 286 -17.00 -13.16 2.84
CA TRP A 286 -15.63 -12.66 2.71
C TRP A 286 -14.95 -12.36 4.04
N PHE A 287 -15.69 -12.49 5.15
CA PHE A 287 -15.22 -12.07 6.47
C PHE A 287 -15.22 -13.24 7.44
N ASN A 288 -14.23 -13.23 8.33
CA ASN A 288 -14.16 -14.19 9.44
C ASN A 288 -15.26 -13.92 10.46
N GLN A 289 -15.89 -14.98 10.94
CA GLN A 289 -16.88 -14.96 12.03
C GLN A 289 -16.20 -15.40 13.34
N GLY A 290 -15.07 -14.74 13.66
CA GLY A 290 -14.25 -15.10 14.81
C GLY A 290 -14.76 -14.54 16.13
N CYS A 291 -14.00 -14.83 17.19
CA CYS A 291 -14.20 -14.23 18.49
C CYS A 291 -13.67 -12.79 18.53
N ILE A 292 -13.99 -12.03 19.58
CA ILE A 292 -13.44 -10.69 19.79
C ILE A 292 -12.07 -10.83 20.44
N CYS A 293 -11.05 -10.25 19.82
CA CYS A 293 -9.66 -10.31 20.25
C CYS A 293 -9.50 -9.82 21.71
N GLY A 294 -8.70 -10.53 22.49
CA GLY A 294 -8.43 -10.19 23.89
C GLY A 294 -9.53 -10.54 24.90
N THR A 295 -10.65 -11.13 24.46
CA THR A 295 -11.68 -11.65 25.36
C THR A 295 -11.33 -13.06 25.85
N GLU A 296 -12.10 -13.59 26.81
CA GLU A 296 -11.90 -14.95 27.32
C GLU A 296 -11.94 -15.98 26.16
N ASN A 297 -10.90 -16.80 26.08
CA ASN A 297 -10.68 -17.79 25.01
C ASN A 297 -10.45 -17.22 23.62
N CYS A 298 -10.00 -15.96 23.51
CA CYS A 298 -9.66 -15.32 22.24
C CYS A 298 -8.36 -14.52 22.36
N ASP A 299 -7.24 -15.23 22.46
CA ASP A 299 -5.92 -14.63 22.59
C ASP A 299 -5.50 -13.91 21.29
N TRP A 300 -4.94 -12.70 21.42
CA TRP A 300 -4.48 -11.85 20.32
C TRP A 300 -3.44 -12.52 19.40
N THR A 301 -2.65 -13.46 19.94
CA THR A 301 -1.59 -14.13 19.16
C THR A 301 -2.13 -15.40 18.51
N GLU A 302 -2.89 -16.20 19.24
CA GLU A 302 -3.44 -17.46 18.76
C GLU A 302 -4.47 -17.25 17.65
N TYR A 303 -5.35 -16.26 17.82
CA TYR A 303 -6.44 -15.97 16.86
C TYR A 303 -6.17 -14.76 15.98
N ARG A 304 -4.92 -14.28 15.87
CA ARG A 304 -4.54 -13.04 15.20
C ARG A 304 -5.06 -12.86 13.76
N LEU A 305 -5.33 -13.95 13.05
CA LEU A 305 -5.78 -13.96 11.64
C LEU A 305 -7.31 -14.13 11.50
N SER A 306 -8.05 -14.12 12.59
CA SER A 306 -9.48 -14.41 12.51
C SER A 306 -10.32 -13.76 13.62
N CYS A 307 -9.70 -13.15 14.64
CA CYS A 307 -10.44 -12.46 15.68
C CYS A 307 -10.80 -11.04 15.24
N GLN A 308 -11.97 -10.58 15.63
CA GLN A 308 -12.43 -9.22 15.36
C GLN A 308 -11.93 -8.27 16.47
N PHE A 309 -11.50 -7.06 16.11
CA PHE A 309 -11.08 -6.06 17.11
C PHE A 309 -12.24 -5.59 17.98
N THR A 310 -13.41 -5.42 17.37
CA THR A 310 -14.67 -5.11 18.04
C THR A 310 -15.83 -5.83 17.33
N PRO A 311 -17.02 -5.95 17.98
CA PRO A 311 -18.15 -6.61 17.35
C PRO A 311 -18.64 -5.97 16.04
N TYR A 312 -18.39 -4.67 15.86
CA TYR A 312 -18.78 -3.91 14.66
C TYR A 312 -17.66 -3.77 13.64
N MET A 313 -16.54 -4.50 13.81
CA MET A 313 -15.39 -4.49 12.87
C MET A 313 -15.15 -5.92 12.33
N PRO A 314 -15.94 -6.37 11.32
CA PRO A 314 -15.73 -7.64 10.67
C PRO A 314 -14.30 -7.75 10.12
N ASP A 315 -13.65 -8.88 10.39
CA ASP A 315 -12.29 -9.20 10.02
C ASP A 315 -12.25 -9.82 8.60
N VAL A 316 -11.39 -9.30 7.71
CA VAL A 316 -11.32 -9.75 6.32
C VAL A 316 -10.65 -11.12 6.22
N ASN A 317 -11.34 -12.06 5.59
CA ASN A 317 -10.79 -13.39 5.34
C ASN A 317 -9.97 -13.43 4.04
N TRP A 318 -8.69 -13.16 4.12
CA TRP A 318 -7.75 -13.16 3.00
C TRP A 318 -7.61 -14.53 2.30
N LYS A 319 -8.16 -15.61 2.88
CA LYS A 319 -8.22 -16.93 2.22
C LYS A 319 -9.38 -17.04 1.23
N VAL A 320 -10.33 -16.11 1.28
CA VAL A 320 -11.35 -15.97 0.24
C VAL A 320 -10.76 -15.21 -0.92
N ARG A 321 -10.49 -15.88 -2.03
CA ARG A 321 -9.78 -15.31 -3.17
C ARG A 321 -10.47 -14.04 -3.72
N GLU A 322 -11.78 -14.07 -3.84
CA GLU A 322 -12.58 -12.94 -4.34
C GLU A 322 -12.41 -11.71 -3.44
N ALA A 323 -12.36 -11.89 -2.13
CA ALA A 323 -12.08 -10.81 -1.17
C ALA A 323 -10.64 -10.29 -1.33
N SER A 324 -9.65 -11.19 -1.33
CA SER A 324 -8.25 -10.84 -1.51
C SER A 324 -8.00 -10.04 -2.79
N GLU A 325 -8.50 -10.51 -3.94
CA GLU A 325 -8.37 -9.81 -5.22
C GLU A 325 -9.06 -8.43 -5.17
N GLN A 326 -10.25 -8.32 -4.57
CA GLN A 326 -10.99 -7.07 -4.50
C GLN A 326 -10.28 -6.02 -3.62
N PHE A 327 -9.81 -6.38 -2.44
CA PHE A 327 -9.07 -5.45 -1.57
C PHE A 327 -7.74 -5.00 -2.20
N ILE A 328 -7.06 -5.87 -2.96
CA ILE A 328 -5.88 -5.48 -3.73
C ILE A 328 -6.25 -4.50 -4.84
N GLU A 329 -7.29 -4.78 -5.62
CA GLU A 329 -7.75 -3.87 -6.68
C GLU A 329 -8.21 -2.51 -6.12
N ASP A 330 -8.74 -2.46 -4.89
CA ASP A 330 -9.08 -1.20 -4.23
C ASP A 330 -7.83 -0.40 -3.86
N ALA A 331 -6.77 -1.06 -3.37
CA ALA A 331 -5.49 -0.40 -3.10
C ALA A 331 -4.87 0.18 -4.38
N LEU A 332 -4.84 -0.61 -5.46
CA LEU A 332 -4.36 -0.14 -6.78
C LEU A 332 -5.17 1.05 -7.26
N TRP A 333 -6.50 1.01 -7.10
CA TRP A 333 -7.38 2.11 -7.51
C TRP A 333 -7.05 3.40 -6.73
N TRP A 334 -6.85 3.34 -5.41
CA TRP A 334 -6.49 4.51 -4.62
C TRP A 334 -5.16 5.12 -5.06
N LEU A 335 -4.15 4.28 -5.27
CA LEU A 335 -2.82 4.73 -5.71
C LEU A 335 -2.88 5.35 -7.11
N GLU A 336 -3.64 4.75 -8.04
CA GLU A 336 -3.77 5.23 -9.42
C GLU A 336 -4.65 6.47 -9.54
N GLU A 337 -5.85 6.46 -8.93
CA GLU A 337 -6.84 7.55 -9.07
C GLU A 337 -6.34 8.87 -8.51
N PHE A 338 -5.51 8.82 -7.46
CA PHE A 338 -5.00 10.00 -6.78
C PHE A 338 -3.49 10.20 -6.95
N ASP A 339 -2.86 9.42 -7.81
CA ASP A 339 -1.42 9.48 -8.09
C ASP A 339 -0.54 9.45 -6.83
N LEU A 340 -0.91 8.62 -5.84
CA LEU A 340 -0.18 8.47 -4.58
C LEU A 340 1.18 7.81 -4.79
N ASP A 341 2.09 7.90 -3.82
CA ASP A 341 3.48 7.42 -3.92
C ASP A 341 3.75 6.18 -3.05
N GLY A 342 2.79 5.75 -2.28
CA GLY A 342 2.92 4.59 -1.39
C GLY A 342 1.75 4.46 -0.43
N ALA A 343 1.85 3.51 0.47
CA ALA A 343 0.84 3.26 1.48
C ALA A 343 1.44 2.80 2.82
N ARG A 344 0.79 3.20 3.91
CA ARG A 344 0.93 2.50 5.19
C ARG A 344 -0.15 1.45 5.28
N ILE A 345 0.23 0.21 5.48
CA ILE A 345 -0.68 -0.92 5.59
C ILE A 345 -1.03 -1.13 7.07
N ASP A 346 -2.28 -0.83 7.39
CA ASP A 346 -2.81 -0.89 8.75
C ASP A 346 -2.86 -2.32 9.28
N ALA A 347 -2.56 -2.49 10.56
CA ALA A 347 -2.74 -3.73 11.33
C ALA A 347 -2.24 -5.01 10.63
N VAL A 348 -1.15 -4.93 9.84
CA VAL A 348 -0.66 -6.05 9.03
C VAL A 348 -0.31 -7.29 9.86
N LYS A 349 -0.01 -7.13 11.14
CA LYS A 349 0.16 -8.23 12.10
C LYS A 349 -1.04 -9.20 12.13
N HIS A 350 -2.22 -8.70 11.82
CA HIS A 350 -3.49 -9.42 11.96
C HIS A 350 -4.01 -10.00 10.64
N VAL A 351 -3.30 -9.80 9.54
CA VAL A 351 -3.66 -10.37 8.23
C VAL A 351 -2.81 -11.58 7.87
N ASP A 352 -3.30 -12.40 6.94
CA ASP A 352 -2.52 -13.49 6.37
C ASP A 352 -1.29 -12.93 5.64
N ASP A 353 -0.16 -13.64 5.68
CA ASP A 353 1.08 -13.22 5.03
C ASP A 353 0.90 -12.95 3.54
N LEU A 354 -0.04 -13.67 2.91
CA LEU A 354 -0.43 -13.45 1.51
C LEU A 354 -0.92 -12.02 1.24
N ALA A 355 -1.55 -11.37 2.21
CA ALA A 355 -2.04 -10.01 2.02
C ALA A 355 -0.87 -9.05 1.71
N ALA A 356 0.19 -9.11 2.52
CA ALA A 356 1.37 -8.27 2.32
C ALA A 356 2.09 -8.60 1.00
N THR A 357 2.37 -9.88 0.75
CA THR A 357 3.07 -10.32 -0.46
C THR A 357 2.28 -10.02 -1.74
N ASN A 358 0.99 -10.32 -1.76
CA ASN A 358 0.17 -10.09 -2.95
C ASN A 358 -0.06 -8.60 -3.21
N LEU A 359 -0.22 -7.79 -2.16
CA LEU A 359 -0.35 -6.34 -2.29
C LEU A 359 0.93 -5.74 -2.91
N ALA A 360 2.09 -6.08 -2.34
CA ALA A 360 3.39 -5.63 -2.85
C ALA A 360 3.59 -6.05 -4.32
N THR A 361 3.42 -7.34 -4.62
CA THR A 361 3.56 -7.85 -5.99
C THR A 361 2.69 -7.07 -6.99
N ARG A 362 1.41 -6.81 -6.65
CA ARG A 362 0.50 -6.12 -7.56
C ARG A 362 0.81 -4.63 -7.71
N ILE A 363 1.27 -3.98 -6.64
CA ILE A 363 1.68 -2.58 -6.67
C ILE A 363 2.95 -2.44 -7.52
N ASN A 364 3.97 -3.28 -7.30
CA ASN A 364 5.20 -3.25 -8.09
C ASN A 364 4.92 -3.52 -9.58
N GLU A 365 4.10 -4.54 -9.91
CA GLU A 365 3.69 -4.82 -11.30
C GLU A 365 2.99 -3.63 -11.98
N ARG A 366 2.22 -2.85 -11.23
CA ARG A 366 1.39 -1.76 -11.77
C ARG A 366 2.12 -0.44 -11.86
N PHE A 367 2.94 -0.10 -10.86
CA PHE A 367 3.48 1.24 -10.68
C PHE A 367 5.00 1.32 -10.87
N GLU A 368 5.77 0.27 -10.62
CA GLU A 368 7.22 0.31 -10.67
C GLU A 368 7.79 -0.04 -12.06
N THR A 369 7.15 0.48 -13.08
CA THR A 369 7.40 0.11 -14.48
C THR A 369 8.65 0.76 -15.09
N VAL A 370 9.20 1.80 -14.43
CA VAL A 370 10.39 2.55 -14.89
C VAL A 370 11.36 2.89 -13.76
N GLY A 371 11.35 2.12 -12.68
CA GLY A 371 12.27 2.28 -11.55
C GLY A 371 11.89 3.38 -10.56
N THR A 372 10.62 3.80 -10.56
CA THR A 372 10.07 4.62 -9.46
C THR A 372 9.53 3.67 -8.40
N ASP A 373 10.13 3.70 -7.21
CA ASP A 373 9.76 2.82 -6.11
C ASP A 373 8.54 3.37 -5.37
N TYR A 374 7.55 2.52 -5.12
CA TYR A 374 6.37 2.77 -4.28
C TYR A 374 6.59 2.16 -2.90
N TYR A 375 6.52 2.97 -1.86
CA TYR A 375 6.85 2.51 -0.52
C TYR A 375 5.64 1.95 0.23
N LEU A 376 5.76 0.70 0.64
CA LEU A 376 4.77 -0.01 1.43
C LEU A 376 5.27 -0.19 2.87
N LYS A 377 4.78 0.67 3.76
CA LYS A 377 5.09 0.65 5.19
C LYS A 377 4.05 -0.16 5.96
N GLY A 378 4.46 -1.26 6.58
CA GLY A 378 3.56 -2.02 7.45
C GLY A 378 3.40 -1.46 8.86
N GLU A 379 2.32 -1.89 9.52
CA GLU A 379 2.18 -1.76 10.95
C GLU A 379 2.08 -3.13 11.61
N THR A 380 3.14 -3.51 12.31
CA THR A 380 3.15 -4.66 13.22
C THR A 380 3.40 -4.16 14.63
N ALA A 381 2.33 -3.77 15.33
CA ALA A 381 2.42 -3.23 16.67
C ALA A 381 3.03 -4.25 17.64
N MET A 382 4.25 -3.97 18.09
CA MET A 382 5.03 -4.78 19.02
C MET A 382 5.58 -3.91 20.13
N GLY A 383 5.81 -4.49 21.28
CA GLY A 383 6.42 -3.79 22.42
C GLY A 383 7.94 -3.95 22.48
N TRP A 384 8.45 -3.67 23.67
CA TRP A 384 9.84 -3.89 24.06
C TRP A 384 9.85 -4.72 25.37
N SER A 385 10.65 -5.78 25.39
CA SER A 385 10.59 -6.78 26.47
C SER A 385 11.78 -6.78 27.43
N GLY A 386 12.84 -6.01 27.15
CA GLY A 386 14.01 -5.98 28.02
C GLY A 386 15.24 -5.30 27.42
N ASP A 387 16.27 -5.11 28.26
CA ASP A 387 17.44 -4.28 27.96
C ASP A 387 18.43 -4.91 26.93
N ASN A 388 18.22 -6.16 26.52
CA ASN A 388 19.08 -6.84 25.57
C ASN A 388 18.33 -7.16 24.27
N LEU A 389 19.02 -7.16 23.15
CA LEU A 389 18.44 -7.55 21.84
C LEU A 389 17.79 -8.94 21.88
N ALA A 390 18.45 -9.91 22.53
CA ALA A 390 17.94 -11.27 22.62
C ALA A 390 16.58 -11.38 23.33
N ASP A 391 16.27 -10.49 24.27
CA ASP A 391 14.99 -10.46 24.98
C ASP A 391 13.87 -9.96 24.06
N ASN A 392 14.20 -9.36 22.92
CA ASN A 392 13.29 -8.77 21.93
C ASN A 392 13.24 -9.54 20.60
N GLN A 393 13.83 -10.73 20.51
CA GLN A 393 13.88 -11.49 19.28
C GLN A 393 12.50 -11.82 18.73
N PHE A 394 11.56 -12.18 19.60
CA PHE A 394 10.18 -12.45 19.19
C PHE A 394 9.50 -11.24 18.52
N GLN A 395 9.77 -10.03 19.00
CA GLN A 395 9.26 -8.79 18.43
C GLN A 395 9.85 -8.55 17.03
N TYR A 396 11.18 -8.68 16.91
CA TYR A 396 11.85 -8.54 15.62
C TYR A 396 11.40 -9.60 14.61
N ASP A 397 11.29 -10.86 15.00
CA ASP A 397 10.84 -11.95 14.13
C ASP A 397 9.40 -11.73 13.66
N THR A 398 8.54 -11.18 14.53
CA THR A 398 7.15 -10.87 14.18
C THR A 398 7.08 -9.73 13.16
N ILE A 399 7.90 -8.68 13.32
CA ILE A 399 7.98 -7.55 12.37
C ILE A 399 8.58 -8.02 11.04
N ASN A 400 9.68 -8.77 11.09
CA ASN A 400 10.39 -9.27 9.90
C ASN A 400 9.54 -10.20 9.02
N ARG A 401 8.51 -10.81 9.57
CA ARG A 401 7.62 -11.73 8.84
C ARG A 401 6.98 -11.09 7.60
N TYR A 402 6.75 -9.79 7.64
CA TYR A 402 6.03 -9.05 6.59
C TYR A 402 6.94 -8.16 5.74
N ILE A 403 8.26 -8.27 5.89
CA ILE A 403 9.25 -7.47 5.14
C ILE A 403 10.03 -8.39 4.21
N GLY A 404 10.29 -7.94 2.98
CA GLY A 404 11.14 -8.67 2.04
C GLY A 404 10.98 -8.18 0.61
N GLU A 405 11.82 -8.70 -0.28
CA GLU A 405 11.83 -8.35 -1.70
C GLU A 405 10.46 -8.51 -2.39
N ASP A 406 9.68 -9.50 -1.98
CA ASP A 406 8.35 -9.79 -2.50
C ASP A 406 7.25 -9.41 -1.50
N SER A 407 7.50 -8.53 -0.54
CA SER A 407 6.56 -8.15 0.50
C SER A 407 6.67 -6.66 0.80
N LEU A 408 6.39 -6.21 2.03
CA LEU A 408 6.48 -4.80 2.38
C LEU A 408 7.96 -4.35 2.44
N ASP A 409 8.23 -3.09 2.11
CA ASP A 409 9.58 -2.51 2.10
C ASP A 409 10.12 -2.27 3.51
N GLY A 410 9.24 -2.00 4.45
CA GLY A 410 9.61 -1.73 5.83
C GLY A 410 8.41 -1.58 6.74
N GLN A 411 8.68 -1.22 7.98
CA GLN A 411 7.64 -1.07 8.99
C GLN A 411 7.97 0.05 9.99
N ALA A 412 6.99 0.43 10.81
CA ALA A 412 7.23 1.24 11.99
C ALA A 412 8.14 0.47 12.98
N ASP A 413 9.22 1.12 13.44
CA ASP A 413 10.14 0.50 14.40
C ASP A 413 9.60 0.64 15.84
N PHE A 414 8.61 -0.17 16.17
CA PHE A 414 8.00 -0.20 17.51
C PHE A 414 9.00 -0.58 18.61
N VAL A 415 9.93 -1.49 18.32
CA VAL A 415 10.93 -1.91 19.30
C VAL A 415 11.83 -0.74 19.68
N LEU A 416 12.33 0.00 18.68
CA LEU A 416 13.16 1.18 18.93
C LEU A 416 12.36 2.31 19.60
N TYR A 417 11.10 2.52 19.21
CA TYR A 417 10.23 3.51 19.85
C TYR A 417 10.13 3.25 21.35
N HIS A 418 9.71 2.08 21.76
CA HIS A 418 9.56 1.73 23.16
C HIS A 418 10.89 1.67 23.92
N ALA A 419 11.96 1.17 23.27
CA ALA A 419 13.28 1.16 23.89
C ALA A 419 13.81 2.56 24.15
N VAL A 420 13.66 3.48 23.20
CA VAL A 420 14.33 4.78 23.20
C VAL A 420 13.34 5.91 23.54
N VAL A 421 12.32 6.14 22.70
CA VAL A 421 11.45 7.31 22.86
C VAL A 421 10.69 7.22 24.17
N ASP A 422 10.06 6.09 24.42
CA ASP A 422 9.30 5.89 25.65
C ASP A 422 10.20 5.84 26.89
N ASN A 423 11.26 5.02 26.89
CA ASN A 423 12.07 4.80 28.07
C ASN A 423 13.12 5.89 28.37
N VAL A 424 13.66 6.55 27.33
CA VAL A 424 14.70 7.58 27.56
C VAL A 424 14.10 8.99 27.62
N PHE A 425 13.18 9.33 26.71
CA PHE A 425 12.69 10.70 26.60
C PHE A 425 11.36 10.93 27.34
N THR A 426 10.44 9.96 27.35
CA THR A 426 9.12 10.13 27.98
C THR A 426 9.15 9.77 29.47
N GLN A 427 9.64 8.58 29.80
CA GLN A 427 9.66 8.09 31.19
C GLN A 427 10.95 8.41 31.95
N GLU A 428 12.01 8.82 31.24
CA GLU A 428 13.36 9.05 31.81
C GLU A 428 13.89 7.88 32.66
N SER A 429 13.40 6.67 32.36
CA SER A 429 13.76 5.42 33.09
C SER A 429 15.10 4.85 32.65
N ARG A 430 15.63 5.27 31.52
CA ARG A 430 16.91 4.86 30.93
C ARG A 430 17.75 6.09 30.56
N ASN A 431 19.05 5.90 30.44
CA ASN A 431 20.00 6.96 30.13
C ASN A 431 20.46 6.92 28.65
N TYR A 432 21.30 7.90 28.25
CA TYR A 432 21.81 8.00 26.87
C TYR A 432 22.72 6.84 26.42
N HIS A 433 23.28 6.03 27.35
CA HIS A 433 23.95 4.79 26.95
C HIS A 433 22.98 3.75 26.45
N HIS A 434 21.77 3.73 26.99
CA HIS A 434 20.69 2.89 26.49
C HIS A 434 20.21 3.33 25.10
N LEU A 435 20.07 4.66 24.88
CA LEU A 435 19.79 5.22 23.57
C LEU A 435 20.85 4.78 22.55
N ASP A 436 22.15 5.01 22.84
CA ASP A 436 23.26 4.63 21.98
C ASP A 436 23.28 3.12 21.67
N TYR A 437 22.99 2.29 22.68
CA TYR A 437 22.90 0.83 22.50
C TYR A 437 21.85 0.45 21.46
N TRP A 438 20.63 0.99 21.57
CA TRP A 438 19.51 0.62 20.72
C TRP A 438 19.61 1.22 19.32
N THR A 439 19.91 2.50 19.18
CA THR A 439 20.03 3.18 17.88
C THR A 439 21.12 2.58 16.99
N ASN A 440 22.19 2.06 17.57
CA ASN A 440 23.28 1.44 16.81
C ASN A 440 23.06 -0.06 16.51
N ARG A 441 21.99 -0.69 17.00
CA ARG A 441 21.83 -2.16 16.90
C ARG A 441 20.46 -2.62 16.44
N SER A 442 19.43 -1.80 16.58
CA SER A 442 18.06 -2.19 16.20
C SER A 442 17.97 -2.50 14.71
N GLN A 443 18.57 -1.66 13.87
CA GLN A 443 18.52 -1.83 12.42
C GLN A 443 19.10 -3.20 11.97
N ASP A 444 20.12 -3.69 12.62
CA ASP A 444 20.75 -4.98 12.29
C ASP A 444 19.88 -6.21 12.61
N GLN A 445 18.74 -5.99 13.28
CA GLN A 445 17.80 -7.06 13.63
C GLN A 445 16.74 -7.28 12.53
N TYR A 446 16.63 -6.36 11.60
CA TYR A 446 15.69 -6.46 10.47
C TYR A 446 16.31 -7.17 9.28
N VAL A 447 15.47 -7.66 8.38
CA VAL A 447 15.92 -8.27 7.13
C VAL A 447 16.77 -7.29 6.32
N PRO A 448 17.83 -7.76 5.63
CA PRO A 448 18.65 -6.88 4.80
C PRO A 448 17.80 -6.15 3.72
N GLY A 449 18.02 -4.86 3.57
CA GLY A 449 17.27 -4.02 2.63
C GLY A 449 15.99 -3.41 3.19
N ALA A 450 15.57 -3.78 4.40
CA ALA A 450 14.41 -3.17 5.03
C ALA A 450 14.58 -1.67 5.24
N VAL A 451 13.62 -0.88 4.76
CA VAL A 451 13.54 0.57 5.00
C VAL A 451 12.65 0.82 6.20
N MET A 452 13.22 0.69 7.39
CA MET A 452 12.49 0.84 8.65
C MET A 452 12.21 2.31 8.97
N VAL A 453 11.06 2.59 9.60
CA VAL A 453 10.64 3.92 10.02
C VAL A 453 10.76 4.06 11.54
N PRO A 454 11.93 4.49 12.06
CA PRO A 454 12.01 4.95 13.44
C PRO A 454 11.20 6.24 13.61
N TYR A 455 10.45 6.36 14.68
CA TYR A 455 9.56 7.50 14.88
C TYR A 455 9.64 8.02 16.32
N VAL A 456 9.29 9.30 16.50
CA VAL A 456 9.24 9.98 17.81
C VAL A 456 7.82 10.17 18.33
N GLY A 457 6.84 9.95 17.49
CA GLY A 457 5.42 10.02 17.81
C GLY A 457 4.58 9.67 16.58
N SER A 458 3.38 9.17 16.83
CA SER A 458 2.34 8.89 15.83
C SER A 458 0.96 9.13 16.46
N HIS A 459 -0.10 8.75 15.76
CA HIS A 459 -1.46 8.83 16.29
C HIS A 459 -1.76 7.79 17.39
N ASP A 460 -0.91 6.77 17.56
CA ASP A 460 -1.08 5.68 18.52
C ASP A 460 -0.25 5.85 19.81
N VAL A 461 0.63 6.87 19.87
CA VAL A 461 1.57 7.08 20.97
C VAL A 461 1.81 8.56 21.28
#